data_5978e53b956f280838c664135ff6baf1
#
_entry.id   5978e53b956f280838c664135ff6baf1
#
_cell.length_a   1.000
_cell.length_b   1.000
_cell.length_c   1.000
_cell.angle_alpha   90.00
_cell.angle_beta   90.00
_cell.angle_gamma   90.00
#
_symmetry.space_group_name_H-M   'P 1'
#
loop_
_entity.id
_entity.type
_entity.pdbx_description
1 polymer ?
#
loop_
_entity_poly.entity_id
_entity_poly.type
_entity_poly.pdbx_seq_one_letter_code
_entity_poly.pdbx_strand_id
1 'polypeptide(L)'
;MLPSHGRGIWPRDVLKKVSRGLSRVEAGNPGCVGSAAQTKAMKAVAKSLKLQLAQYAELLSFTQFGSDLDPITQKAIDHGARLQAVLIQPQYSPLTMPLQVVSLYAVENGFMDKIEVEQVADFERALHREVQENHAALLDAIDEKGVLDDEMVEELRGAISKALDDYLIANEAR
;
A
#
# COMPACT_ATOMS: atom_id res chain seq x y z
N MET A 1 2.25 -8.72 37.39
CA MET A 1 3.20 -7.58 37.28
C MET A 1 3.18 -7.18 35.80
N LEU A 2 2.30 -6.24 35.44
CA LEU A 2 2.10 -5.76 34.07
C LEU A 2 3.08 -4.60 33.82
N PRO A 3 3.80 -4.56 32.70
CA PRO A 3 4.62 -3.40 32.38
C PRO A 3 3.74 -2.23 31.95
N SER A 4 3.85 -1.16 32.70
CA SER A 4 3.29 0.14 32.40
C SER A 4 3.89 0.70 31.11
N HIS A 5 3.15 0.68 30.02
CA HIS A 5 3.51 1.43 28.81
C HIS A 5 2.50 2.52 28.55
N GLY A 6 2.48 3.49 29.45
CA GLY A 6 2.00 4.81 29.12
C GLY A 6 3.14 5.60 28.49
N ARG A 7 3.11 5.75 27.21
CA ARG A 7 3.58 6.95 26.48
C ARG A 7 3.17 6.79 25.02
N GLY A 8 2.25 7.62 24.59
CA GLY A 8 1.81 7.76 23.23
C GLY A 8 3.00 7.99 22.31
N ILE A 9 3.25 7.00 21.47
CA ILE A 9 4.48 7.02 20.73
C ILE A 9 4.21 6.42 19.36
N TRP A 10 3.86 7.32 18.50
CA TRP A 10 4.46 7.16 17.18
C TRP A 10 5.72 8.03 17.20
N PRO A 11 6.91 7.47 17.00
CA PRO A 11 8.14 8.25 16.93
C PRO A 11 7.98 9.33 15.86
N ARG A 12 8.57 10.49 16.08
CA ARG A 12 8.68 11.55 15.05
C ARG A 12 9.15 11.02 13.69
N ASP A 13 9.82 9.87 13.72
CA ASP A 13 10.31 9.14 12.55
C ASP A 13 9.19 8.49 11.72
N VAL A 14 8.05 8.09 12.32
CA VAL A 14 6.89 7.56 11.59
C VAL A 14 6.16 8.71 10.88
N LEU A 15 5.94 9.83 11.54
CA LEU A 15 5.39 11.03 10.91
C LEU A 15 6.28 11.55 9.77
N LYS A 16 7.62 11.47 9.92
CA LYS A 16 8.57 11.77 8.86
C LYS A 16 8.56 10.73 7.74
N LYS A 17 8.27 9.47 8.05
CA LYS A 17 8.10 8.41 7.05
C LYS A 17 6.79 8.56 6.28
N VAL A 18 5.69 8.91 6.96
CA VAL A 18 4.40 9.24 6.33
C VAL A 18 4.56 10.46 5.41
N SER A 19 5.20 11.51 5.88
CA SER A 19 5.44 12.71 5.07
C SER A 19 6.39 12.43 3.89
N ARG A 20 7.35 11.51 4.04
CA ARG A 20 8.20 11.03 2.95
C ARG A 20 7.46 10.09 2.00
N GLY A 21 6.55 9.26 2.50
CA GLY A 21 5.65 8.44 1.67
C GLY A 21 4.72 9.32 0.85
N LEU A 22 4.07 10.30 1.50
CA LEU A 22 3.26 11.31 0.82
C LEU A 22 4.08 12.14 -0.19
N SER A 23 5.30 12.55 0.16
CA SER A 23 6.20 13.23 -0.76
C SER A 23 6.69 12.31 -1.88
N ARG A 24 6.61 11.00 -1.73
CA ARG A 24 6.99 10.02 -2.75
C ARG A 24 5.85 9.69 -3.73
N VAL A 25 4.62 9.66 -3.25
CA VAL A 25 3.43 9.68 -4.13
C VAL A 25 3.37 11.03 -4.90
N GLU A 26 3.88 12.09 -4.29
CA GLU A 26 4.10 13.39 -4.93
C GLU A 26 5.45 13.45 -5.68
N ALA A 27 6.49 12.71 -5.27
CA ALA A 27 7.86 12.74 -5.75
C ALA A 27 8.25 11.61 -6.71
N GLY A 28 7.30 10.82 -7.17
CA GLY A 28 7.43 10.15 -8.47
C GLY A 28 7.67 11.20 -9.56
N ASN A 29 7.81 12.46 -9.15
CA ASN A 29 8.09 13.59 -10.00
C ASN A 29 9.08 14.54 -9.30
N PRO A 30 10.36 14.60 -9.74
CA PRO A 30 11.34 15.52 -9.19
C PRO A 30 11.08 16.95 -9.68
N GLY A 31 10.04 17.54 -9.23
CA GLY A 31 9.74 18.95 -9.51
C GLY A 31 8.26 19.19 -9.51
N CYS A 32 7.78 19.87 -8.54
CA CYS A 32 6.53 20.63 -8.39
C CYS A 32 5.36 20.50 -9.43
N VAL A 33 5.37 19.49 -10.28
CA VAL A 33 4.39 19.32 -11.37
C VAL A 33 3.22 18.43 -10.99
N GLY A 34 3.14 17.99 -9.75
CA GLY A 34 1.98 17.34 -9.17
C GLY A 34 1.41 16.16 -9.98
N SER A 35 0.14 15.88 -9.79
CA SER A 35 -0.60 14.81 -10.46
C SER A 35 -0.67 14.95 -12.00
N ALA A 36 -0.31 16.09 -12.56
CA ALA A 36 -0.36 16.31 -14.03
C ALA A 36 0.63 15.42 -14.79
N ALA A 37 1.78 15.12 -14.19
CA ALA A 37 2.82 14.30 -14.83
C ALA A 37 2.69 12.79 -14.58
N GLN A 38 1.76 12.34 -13.74
CA GLN A 38 1.50 10.92 -13.52
C GLN A 38 0.80 10.29 -14.72
N THR A 39 1.09 9.01 -14.99
CA THR A 39 0.31 8.21 -15.96
C THR A 39 -1.13 8.08 -15.49
N LYS A 40 -2.04 7.77 -16.41
CA LYS A 40 -3.46 7.56 -16.06
C LYS A 40 -3.64 6.36 -15.14
N ALA A 41 -2.83 5.30 -15.32
CA ALA A 41 -2.81 4.14 -14.44
C ALA A 41 -2.46 4.54 -13.00
N MET A 42 -1.37 5.29 -12.80
CA MET A 42 -0.97 5.79 -11.48
C MET A 42 -2.02 6.73 -10.89
N LYS A 43 -2.61 7.61 -11.69
CA LYS A 43 -3.70 8.50 -11.23
C LYS A 43 -4.92 7.72 -10.75
N ALA A 44 -5.28 6.63 -11.43
CA ALA A 44 -6.42 5.81 -11.06
C ALA A 44 -6.25 5.19 -9.67
N VAL A 45 -5.07 4.62 -9.39
CA VAL A 45 -4.77 3.97 -8.10
C VAL A 45 -4.35 4.95 -7.00
N ALA A 46 -3.84 6.14 -7.33
CA ALA A 46 -3.39 7.10 -6.34
C ALA A 46 -4.46 8.15 -5.95
N LYS A 47 -5.61 8.15 -6.63
CA LYS A 47 -6.62 9.20 -6.46
C LYS A 47 -7.18 9.26 -5.04
N SER A 48 -7.44 8.11 -4.42
CA SER A 48 -8.01 8.01 -3.07
C SER A 48 -6.95 7.99 -1.97
N LEU A 49 -5.70 7.63 -2.29
CA LEU A 49 -4.61 7.47 -1.31
C LEU A 49 -4.44 8.67 -0.39
N LYS A 50 -4.43 9.86 -0.96
CA LYS A 50 -4.21 11.10 -0.18
C LYS A 50 -5.31 11.32 0.84
N LEU A 51 -6.56 11.04 0.46
CA LEU A 51 -7.70 11.17 1.34
C LEU A 51 -7.68 10.07 2.42
N GLN A 52 -7.40 8.83 2.05
CA GLN A 52 -7.31 7.70 2.98
C GLN A 52 -6.21 7.90 4.02
N LEU A 53 -5.03 8.39 3.61
CA LEU A 53 -3.94 8.70 4.52
C LEU A 53 -4.27 9.87 5.46
N ALA A 54 -4.99 10.88 4.98
CA ALA A 54 -5.46 11.98 5.83
C ALA A 54 -6.47 11.48 6.87
N GLN A 55 -7.43 10.66 6.46
CA GLN A 55 -8.40 10.02 7.37
C GLN A 55 -7.69 9.12 8.39
N TYR A 56 -6.74 8.30 7.95
CA TYR A 56 -5.93 7.48 8.85
C TYR A 56 -5.19 8.31 9.90
N ALA A 57 -4.54 9.41 9.48
CA ALA A 57 -3.85 10.30 10.40
C ALA A 57 -4.81 10.97 11.42
N GLU A 58 -6.02 11.32 10.99
CA GLU A 58 -7.06 11.85 11.86
C GLU A 58 -7.53 10.79 12.87
N LEU A 59 -7.86 9.57 12.41
CA LEU A 59 -8.28 8.47 13.27
C LEU A 59 -7.21 8.11 14.30
N LEU A 60 -5.93 8.09 13.92
CA LEU A 60 -4.83 7.87 14.86
C LEU A 60 -4.77 8.92 15.96
N SER A 61 -5.13 10.16 15.67
CA SER A 61 -5.16 11.20 16.70
C SER A 61 -6.23 10.93 17.78
N PHE A 62 -7.36 10.35 17.39
CA PHE A 62 -8.43 9.98 18.31
C PHE A 62 -8.08 8.77 19.19
N THR A 63 -7.31 7.81 18.67
CA THR A 63 -6.88 6.63 19.46
C THR A 63 -6.00 7.01 20.65
N GLN A 64 -5.30 8.15 20.57
CA GLN A 64 -4.44 8.63 21.66
C GLN A 64 -5.23 9.08 22.90
N PHE A 65 -6.52 9.33 22.76
CA PHE A 65 -7.39 9.79 23.86
C PHE A 65 -8.15 8.65 24.55
N GLY A 66 -7.87 7.38 24.24
CA GLY A 66 -8.27 6.22 25.04
C GLY A 66 -9.76 5.85 24.95
N SER A 67 -10.46 6.20 23.89
CA SER A 67 -11.82 5.71 23.66
C SER A 67 -11.79 4.30 23.07
N ASP A 68 -12.71 3.44 23.51
CA ASP A 68 -12.97 2.16 22.88
C ASP A 68 -13.38 2.41 21.43
N LEU A 69 -12.57 1.89 20.50
CA LEU A 69 -12.85 2.04 19.07
C LEU A 69 -13.94 1.07 18.65
N ASP A 70 -14.86 1.55 17.84
CA ASP A 70 -15.81 0.68 17.19
C ASP A 70 -15.10 -0.20 16.14
N PRO A 71 -15.67 -1.37 15.77
CA PRO A 71 -15.04 -2.29 14.81
C PRO A 71 -14.85 -1.69 13.41
N ILE A 72 -15.63 -0.69 13.04
CA ILE A 72 -15.53 -0.02 11.73
C ILE A 72 -14.33 0.90 11.72
N THR A 73 -14.17 1.69 12.77
CA THR A 73 -13.00 2.59 12.96
C THR A 73 -11.72 1.77 13.04
N GLN A 74 -11.73 0.64 13.77
CA GLN A 74 -10.56 -0.24 13.84
C GLN A 74 -10.15 -0.76 12.45
N LYS A 75 -11.09 -1.25 11.63
CA LYS A 75 -10.81 -1.67 10.25
C LYS A 75 -10.22 -0.56 9.39
N ALA A 76 -10.73 0.67 9.54
CA ALA A 76 -10.20 1.81 8.80
C ALA A 76 -8.76 2.15 9.22
N ILE A 77 -8.44 2.01 10.50
CA ILE A 77 -7.08 2.17 11.01
C ILE A 77 -6.15 1.07 10.49
N ASP A 78 -6.58 -0.18 10.54
CA ASP A 78 -5.80 -1.32 10.06
C ASP A 78 -5.53 -1.23 8.56
N HIS A 79 -6.53 -0.84 7.77
CA HIS A 79 -6.37 -0.58 6.34
C HIS A 79 -5.37 0.57 6.07
N GLY A 80 -5.52 1.69 6.79
CA GLY A 80 -4.60 2.83 6.67
C GLY A 80 -3.16 2.50 7.07
N ALA A 81 -2.98 1.62 8.08
CA ALA A 81 -1.66 1.14 8.49
C ALA A 81 -0.99 0.29 7.38
N ARG A 82 -1.75 -0.59 6.71
CA ARG A 82 -1.25 -1.38 5.56
C ARG A 82 -0.92 -0.49 4.38
N LEU A 83 -1.79 0.48 4.08
CA LEU A 83 -1.54 1.49 3.05
C LEU A 83 -0.22 2.23 3.31
N GLN A 84 0.01 2.66 4.56
CA GLN A 84 1.26 3.28 4.95
C GLN A 84 2.46 2.33 4.79
N ALA A 85 2.31 1.05 5.15
CA ALA A 85 3.38 0.06 5.03
C ALA A 85 3.82 -0.13 3.56
N VAL A 86 2.87 -0.22 2.62
CA VAL A 86 3.15 -0.30 1.17
C VAL A 86 3.90 0.94 0.65
N LEU A 87 3.62 2.12 1.19
CA LEU A 87 4.31 3.35 0.79
C LEU A 87 5.74 3.47 1.33
N ILE A 88 6.13 2.63 2.28
CA ILE A 88 7.48 2.60 2.85
C ILE A 88 8.36 1.66 2.02
N GLN A 89 9.08 2.20 1.05
CA GLN A 89 10.04 1.44 0.27
C GLN A 89 11.39 1.30 0.99
N PRO A 90 12.06 0.13 0.87
CA PRO A 90 13.44 -0.02 1.34
C PRO A 90 14.37 0.98 0.64
N GLN A 91 15.41 1.38 1.35
CA GLN A 91 16.43 2.27 0.77
C GLN A 91 17.16 1.54 -0.38
N TYR A 92 17.42 2.23 -1.49
CA TYR A 92 18.08 1.71 -2.68
C TYR A 92 17.32 0.59 -3.43
N SER A 93 16.02 0.45 -3.23
CA SER A 93 15.16 -0.49 -3.96
C SER A 93 14.06 0.27 -4.71
N PRO A 94 14.38 0.98 -5.80
CA PRO A 94 13.36 1.68 -6.59
C PRO A 94 12.46 0.66 -7.29
N LEU A 95 11.15 0.83 -7.18
CA LEU A 95 10.17 0.05 -7.93
C LEU A 95 9.88 0.73 -9.27
N THR A 96 9.71 -0.06 -10.32
CA THR A 96 9.20 0.43 -11.60
C THR A 96 7.75 0.91 -11.46
N MET A 97 7.30 1.78 -12.37
CA MET A 97 5.95 2.33 -12.30
C MET A 97 4.86 1.24 -12.34
N PRO A 98 4.93 0.21 -13.21
CA PRO A 98 3.96 -0.88 -13.17
C PRO A 98 3.88 -1.60 -11.84
N LEU A 99 5.01 -1.92 -11.20
CA LEU A 99 5.03 -2.57 -9.89
C LEU A 99 4.43 -1.68 -8.78
N GLN A 100 4.66 -0.37 -8.84
CA GLN A 100 4.01 0.57 -7.93
C GLN A 100 2.49 0.55 -8.12
N VAL A 101 2.00 0.52 -9.36
CA VAL A 101 0.57 0.42 -9.68
C VAL A 101 -0.01 -0.88 -9.11
N VAL A 102 0.68 -2.02 -9.28
CA VAL A 102 0.27 -3.32 -8.73
C VAL A 102 0.13 -3.27 -7.21
N SER A 103 1.15 -2.78 -6.49
CA SER A 103 1.14 -2.68 -5.02
C SER A 103 0.01 -1.77 -4.52
N LEU A 104 -0.15 -0.61 -5.13
CA LEU A 104 -1.18 0.35 -4.76
C LEU A 104 -2.58 -0.19 -5.06
N TYR A 105 -2.77 -0.84 -6.22
CA TYR A 105 -4.03 -1.47 -6.56
C TYR A 105 -4.41 -2.57 -5.56
N ALA A 106 -3.44 -3.38 -5.15
CA ALA A 106 -3.66 -4.46 -4.20
C ALA A 106 -4.14 -3.94 -2.83
N VAL A 107 -3.48 -2.91 -2.29
CA VAL A 107 -3.89 -2.36 -0.98
C VAL A 107 -5.20 -1.59 -1.08
N GLU A 108 -5.42 -0.79 -2.11
CA GLU A 108 -6.66 0.00 -2.27
C GLU A 108 -7.91 -0.86 -2.40
N ASN A 109 -7.80 -2.01 -3.06
CA ASN A 109 -8.92 -2.94 -3.24
C ASN A 109 -9.05 -3.97 -2.11
N GLY A 110 -8.34 -3.79 -0.98
CA GLY A 110 -8.47 -4.61 0.22
C GLY A 110 -7.88 -6.01 0.13
N PHE A 111 -7.09 -6.33 -0.91
CA PHE A 111 -6.44 -7.65 -1.00
C PHE A 111 -5.46 -7.90 0.15
N MET A 112 -4.92 -6.84 0.73
CA MET A 112 -4.00 -6.93 1.86
C MET A 112 -4.69 -6.94 3.24
N ASP A 113 -6.02 -6.87 3.31
CA ASP A 113 -6.75 -6.78 4.59
C ASP A 113 -6.62 -8.02 5.46
N LYS A 114 -6.29 -9.17 4.85
CA LYS A 114 -6.01 -10.44 5.55
C LYS A 114 -4.56 -10.59 6.02
N ILE A 115 -3.70 -9.63 5.70
CA ILE A 115 -2.26 -9.68 5.98
C ILE A 115 -1.95 -8.75 7.15
N GLU A 116 -1.15 -9.21 8.10
CA GLU A 116 -0.66 -8.39 9.20
C GLU A 116 0.27 -7.30 8.68
N VAL A 117 0.28 -6.13 9.33
CA VAL A 117 1.04 -4.95 8.88
C VAL A 117 2.54 -5.25 8.73
N GLU A 118 3.08 -6.06 9.63
CA GLU A 118 4.48 -6.49 9.64
C GLU A 118 4.83 -7.39 8.44
N GLN A 119 3.84 -8.09 7.89
CA GLN A 119 4.00 -9.02 6.77
C GLN A 119 3.74 -8.36 5.40
N VAL A 120 3.26 -7.13 5.36
CA VAL A 120 2.93 -6.42 4.11
C VAL A 120 4.13 -6.36 3.16
N ALA A 121 5.32 -6.04 3.67
CA ALA A 121 6.53 -5.97 2.85
C ALA A 121 6.96 -7.33 2.28
N ASP A 122 6.71 -8.42 3.02
CA ASP A 122 7.01 -9.78 2.58
C ASP A 122 6.03 -10.24 1.50
N PHE A 123 4.74 -9.95 1.72
CA PHE A 123 3.71 -10.19 0.72
C PHE A 123 3.94 -9.37 -0.56
N GLU A 124 4.28 -8.09 -0.44
CA GLU A 124 4.58 -7.24 -1.60
C GLU A 124 5.70 -7.84 -2.46
N ARG A 125 6.76 -8.37 -1.84
CA ARG A 125 7.84 -9.07 -2.55
C ARG A 125 7.36 -10.34 -3.26
N ALA A 126 6.48 -11.12 -2.62
CA ALA A 126 5.90 -12.32 -3.22
C ALA A 126 5.00 -11.95 -4.41
N LEU A 127 4.16 -10.92 -4.26
CA LEU A 127 3.30 -10.38 -5.31
C LEU A 127 4.11 -9.90 -6.52
N HIS A 128 5.17 -9.12 -6.27
CA HIS A 128 6.03 -8.62 -7.35
C HIS A 128 6.68 -9.76 -8.11
N ARG A 129 7.14 -10.81 -7.42
CA ARG A 129 7.71 -12.01 -8.06
C ARG A 129 6.67 -12.70 -8.93
N GLU A 130 5.47 -12.96 -8.40
CA GLU A 130 4.38 -13.60 -9.14
C GLU A 130 4.05 -12.84 -10.42
N VAL A 131 3.89 -11.53 -10.33
CA VAL A 131 3.55 -10.71 -11.49
C VAL A 131 4.70 -10.62 -12.50
N GLN A 132 5.95 -10.55 -12.04
CA GLN A 132 7.12 -10.53 -12.94
C GLN A 132 7.35 -11.86 -13.64
N GLU A 133 7.11 -13.00 -12.98
CA GLU A 133 7.34 -14.33 -13.53
C GLU A 133 6.20 -14.80 -14.45
N ASN A 134 4.95 -14.50 -14.07
CA ASN A 134 3.77 -15.05 -14.73
C ASN A 134 2.94 -14.05 -15.53
N HIS A 135 3.11 -12.75 -15.29
CA HIS A 135 2.32 -11.67 -15.91
C HIS A 135 3.21 -10.53 -16.44
N ALA A 136 4.38 -10.86 -16.99
CA ALA A 136 5.32 -9.86 -17.52
C ALA A 136 4.67 -9.01 -18.63
N ALA A 137 3.87 -9.63 -19.50
CA ALA A 137 3.17 -8.92 -20.57
C ALA A 137 2.18 -7.85 -20.03
N LEU A 138 1.55 -8.11 -18.88
CA LEU A 138 0.69 -7.15 -18.20
C LEU A 138 1.51 -5.93 -17.71
N LEU A 139 2.68 -6.16 -17.13
CA LEU A 139 3.56 -5.08 -16.68
C LEU A 139 4.02 -4.21 -17.86
N ASP A 140 4.43 -4.85 -18.96
CA ASP A 140 4.85 -4.15 -20.18
C ASP A 140 3.70 -3.32 -20.76
N ALA A 141 2.49 -3.89 -20.79
CA ALA A 141 1.31 -3.18 -21.27
C ALA A 141 0.93 -1.98 -20.39
N ILE A 142 1.08 -2.09 -19.04
CA ILE A 142 0.86 -0.97 -18.11
C ILE A 142 1.91 0.13 -18.35
N ASP A 143 3.16 -0.25 -18.59
CA ASP A 143 4.25 0.70 -18.83
C ASP A 143 4.08 1.45 -20.17
N GLU A 144 3.77 0.72 -21.24
CA GLU A 144 3.60 1.27 -22.58
C GLU A 144 2.36 2.14 -22.71
N LYS A 145 1.20 1.63 -22.28
CA LYS A 145 -0.07 2.34 -22.41
C LYS A 145 -0.24 3.43 -21.35
N GLY A 146 0.35 3.26 -20.17
CA GLY A 146 0.18 4.17 -19.04
C GLY A 146 -1.26 4.29 -18.54
N VAL A 147 -2.12 3.32 -18.87
CA VAL A 147 -3.52 3.21 -18.44
C VAL A 147 -3.82 1.81 -17.96
N LEU A 148 -4.85 1.68 -17.11
CA LEU A 148 -5.45 0.39 -16.75
C LEU A 148 -6.78 0.30 -17.50
N ASP A 149 -6.88 -0.61 -18.46
CA ASP A 149 -8.15 -0.98 -19.08
C ASP A 149 -8.83 -2.12 -18.31
N ASP A 150 -10.07 -2.41 -18.63
CA ASP A 150 -10.87 -3.39 -17.87
C ASP A 150 -10.27 -4.81 -17.95
N GLU A 151 -9.68 -5.18 -19.09
CA GLU A 151 -9.02 -6.49 -19.26
C GLU A 151 -7.77 -6.59 -18.39
N MET A 152 -6.95 -5.55 -18.36
CA MET A 152 -5.78 -5.48 -17.48
C MET A 152 -6.16 -5.52 -16.00
N VAL A 153 -7.25 -4.86 -15.63
CA VAL A 153 -7.76 -4.86 -14.25
C VAL A 153 -8.19 -6.27 -13.85
N GLU A 154 -8.89 -7.01 -14.69
CA GLU A 154 -9.32 -8.38 -14.39
C GLU A 154 -8.12 -9.34 -14.28
N GLU A 155 -7.15 -9.23 -15.18
CA GLU A 155 -5.90 -10.02 -15.10
C GLU A 155 -5.12 -9.69 -13.82
N LEU A 156 -4.99 -8.40 -13.49
CA LEU A 156 -4.32 -7.93 -12.29
C LEU A 156 -4.99 -8.47 -11.00
N ARG A 157 -6.32 -8.46 -10.96
CA ARG A 157 -7.08 -9.04 -9.84
C ARG A 157 -6.82 -10.53 -9.69
N GLY A 158 -6.81 -11.25 -10.80
CA GLY A 158 -6.48 -12.68 -10.81
C GLY A 158 -5.09 -12.96 -10.27
N ALA A 159 -4.09 -12.22 -10.75
CA ALA A 159 -2.70 -12.33 -10.31
C ALA A 159 -2.53 -12.03 -8.81
N ILE A 160 -3.16 -10.95 -8.32
CA ILE A 160 -3.10 -10.58 -6.90
C ILE A 160 -3.80 -11.63 -6.03
N SER A 161 -4.99 -12.12 -6.44
CA SER A 161 -5.70 -13.14 -5.68
C SER A 161 -4.88 -14.42 -5.56
N LYS A 162 -4.27 -14.88 -6.66
CA LYS A 162 -3.39 -16.05 -6.66
C LYS A 162 -2.19 -15.86 -5.74
N ALA A 163 -1.49 -14.73 -5.86
CA ALA A 163 -0.35 -14.40 -5.00
C ALA A 163 -0.73 -14.37 -3.52
N LEU A 164 -1.93 -13.88 -3.19
CA LEU A 164 -2.45 -13.85 -1.83
C LEU A 164 -2.71 -15.25 -1.29
N ASP A 165 -3.39 -16.09 -2.07
CA ASP A 165 -3.72 -17.46 -1.66
C ASP A 165 -2.44 -18.29 -1.45
N ASP A 166 -1.49 -18.22 -2.39
CA ASP A 166 -0.19 -18.89 -2.29
C ASP A 166 0.61 -18.41 -1.05
N TYR A 167 0.57 -17.11 -0.77
CA TYR A 167 1.24 -16.52 0.38
C TYR A 167 0.62 -16.98 1.71
N LEU A 168 -0.71 -17.02 1.81
CA LEU A 168 -1.41 -17.45 3.01
C LEU A 168 -1.15 -18.94 3.29
N ILE A 169 -1.21 -19.81 2.27
CA ILE A 169 -0.90 -21.23 2.39
C ILE A 169 0.55 -21.43 2.88
N ALA A 170 1.49 -20.67 2.33
CA ALA A 170 2.89 -20.77 2.74
C ALA A 170 3.15 -20.32 4.18
N ASN A 171 2.34 -19.41 4.71
CA ASN A 171 2.44 -18.91 6.08
C ASN A 171 1.71 -19.82 7.10
N GLU A 172 0.61 -20.47 6.72
CA GLU A 172 -0.08 -21.44 7.57
C GLU A 172 0.75 -22.72 7.79
N ALA A 173 1.68 -23.01 6.88
CA ALA A 173 2.56 -24.17 6.94
C ALA A 173 3.83 -23.96 7.80
N ARG A 174 4.02 -22.75 8.37
CA ARG A 174 5.19 -22.38 9.21
C ARG A 174 4.83 -22.37 10.67
#